data_9a0ec6082c4aa21b859937cfbf0a8c21
#
_entry.id   9a0ec6082c4aa21b859937cfbf0a8c21
#
_cell.length_a   1.000
_cell.length_b   1.000
_cell.length_c   1.000
_cell.angle_alpha   90.00
_cell.angle_beta   90.00
_cell.angle_gamma   90.00
#
_symmetry.space_group_name_H-M   'P 1'
#
loop_
_entity.id
_entity.type
_entity.pdbx_description
1 polymer ?
#
loop_
_entity_poly.entity_id
_entity_poly.type
_entity_poly.pdbx_seq_one_letter_code
_entity_poly.pdbx_strand_id
1 'polypeptide(L)'
;MHTRAKKILDFWFKETPSKKRFQKHKDFDALIKNNFLKDYELAGSNEYDDWQDSPLGSLALVILFDQFSRNIFRDDPKAFSQDHKARLIVNDSVYAGFLDELDQTQRLFMILPLIHSEEITDHDMGYYLLDKYLKDHPDLV
;
A
#
# COMPACT_ATOMS: atom_id res chain seq x y z
N MET A 1 18.13 -1.59 2.38
CA MET A 1 16.68 -1.77 2.61
C MET A 1 16.43 -2.92 3.58
N HIS A 2 15.45 -2.78 4.45
CA HIS A 2 15.09 -3.81 5.40
C HIS A 2 14.64 -5.09 4.70
N THR A 3 15.11 -6.24 5.18
CA THR A 3 14.85 -7.54 4.55
C THR A 3 13.35 -7.85 4.41
N ARG A 4 12.55 -7.57 5.46
CA ARG A 4 11.11 -7.85 5.40
C ARG A 4 10.39 -6.91 4.46
N ALA A 5 10.80 -5.64 4.40
CA ALA A 5 10.25 -4.67 3.44
C ALA A 5 10.48 -5.16 2.00
N LYS A 6 11.70 -5.61 1.70
CA LYS A 6 12.01 -6.15 0.37
C LYS A 6 11.14 -7.37 0.06
N LYS A 7 10.95 -8.27 1.01
CA LYS A 7 10.14 -9.47 0.80
C LYS A 7 8.67 -9.14 0.49
N ILE A 8 8.12 -8.15 1.20
CA ILE A 8 6.75 -7.68 0.95
C ILE A 8 6.63 -7.11 -0.46
N LEU A 9 7.57 -6.24 -0.85
CA LEU A 9 7.55 -5.61 -2.18
C LEU A 9 7.75 -6.63 -3.29
N ASP A 10 8.69 -7.56 -3.13
CA ASP A 10 8.93 -8.61 -4.13
C ASP A 10 7.70 -9.50 -4.27
N PHE A 11 7.07 -9.88 -3.16
CA PHE A 11 5.84 -10.69 -3.22
C PHE A 11 4.75 -9.95 -3.99
N TRP A 12 4.49 -8.70 -3.66
CA TRP A 12 3.38 -7.96 -4.24
C TRP A 12 3.62 -7.56 -5.69
N PHE A 13 4.82 -7.07 -6.00
CA PHE A 13 5.10 -6.50 -7.32
C PHE A 13 5.74 -7.45 -8.31
N LYS A 14 6.49 -8.45 -7.85
CA LYS A 14 7.22 -9.39 -8.72
C LYS A 14 6.59 -10.76 -8.77
N GLU A 15 6.15 -11.30 -7.62
CA GLU A 15 5.67 -12.67 -7.52
C GLU A 15 4.16 -12.80 -7.74
N THR A 16 3.41 -11.71 -7.54
CA THR A 16 1.96 -11.71 -7.69
C THR A 16 1.58 -11.23 -9.09
N PRO A 17 0.85 -12.06 -9.89
CA PRO A 17 0.32 -11.59 -11.17
C PRO A 17 -0.60 -10.39 -10.97
N SER A 18 -0.54 -9.41 -11.88
CA SER A 18 -1.30 -8.17 -11.74
C SER A 18 -2.81 -8.40 -11.56
N LYS A 19 -3.36 -9.43 -12.20
CA LYS A 19 -4.78 -9.78 -12.05
C LYS A 19 -5.13 -10.16 -10.62
N LYS A 20 -4.25 -10.87 -9.91
CA LYS A 20 -4.52 -11.32 -8.54
C LYS A 20 -4.57 -10.18 -7.53
N ARG A 21 -3.89 -9.07 -7.79
CA ARG A 21 -3.87 -7.94 -6.86
C ARG A 21 -5.26 -7.35 -6.60
N PHE A 22 -6.17 -7.51 -7.55
CA PHE A 22 -7.52 -6.92 -7.50
C PHE A 22 -8.64 -7.94 -7.39
N GLN A 23 -8.33 -9.23 -7.28
CA GLN A 23 -9.32 -10.30 -7.21
C GLN A 23 -9.52 -10.78 -5.78
N LYS A 24 -10.76 -11.17 -5.45
CA LYS A 24 -11.03 -11.95 -4.27
C LYS A 24 -10.64 -13.40 -4.56
N HIS A 25 -9.68 -13.91 -3.82
CA HIS A 25 -9.21 -15.29 -3.99
C HIS A 25 -8.84 -15.86 -2.63
N LYS A 26 -9.58 -16.87 -2.20
CA LYS A 26 -9.48 -17.43 -0.84
C LYS A 26 -8.08 -17.97 -0.54
N ASP A 27 -7.49 -18.70 -1.48
CA ASP A 27 -6.16 -19.29 -1.28
C ASP A 27 -5.08 -18.21 -1.25
N PHE A 28 -5.23 -17.17 -2.06
CA PHE A 28 -4.31 -16.04 -2.06
C PHE A 28 -4.38 -15.26 -0.75
N ASP A 29 -5.60 -15.05 -0.23
CA ASP A 29 -5.79 -14.40 1.07
C ASP A 29 -5.12 -15.19 2.18
N ALA A 30 -5.24 -16.51 2.17
CA ALA A 30 -4.60 -17.38 3.16
C ALA A 30 -3.08 -17.34 3.04
N LEU A 31 -2.56 -17.30 1.84
CA LEU A 31 -1.13 -17.20 1.59
C LEU A 31 -0.55 -15.91 2.17
N ILE A 32 -1.21 -14.79 1.95
CA ILE A 32 -0.78 -13.49 2.48
C ILE A 32 -0.83 -13.53 4.01
N LYS A 33 -1.92 -14.02 4.57
CA LYS A 33 -2.06 -14.12 6.03
C LYS A 33 -0.96 -14.95 6.64
N ASN A 34 -0.68 -16.13 6.08
CA ASN A 34 0.34 -17.03 6.61
C ASN A 34 1.75 -16.42 6.56
N ASN A 35 2.03 -15.63 5.53
CA ASN A 35 3.37 -15.08 5.33
C ASN A 35 3.58 -13.72 5.99
N PHE A 36 2.53 -12.92 6.15
CA PHE A 36 2.69 -11.49 6.47
C PHE A 36 1.84 -10.99 7.64
N LEU A 37 1.03 -11.82 8.29
CA LEU A 37 0.24 -11.37 9.46
C LEU A 37 1.15 -10.81 10.55
N LYS A 38 2.27 -11.47 10.82
CA LYS A 38 3.20 -11.01 11.84
C LYS A 38 3.79 -9.64 11.47
N ASP A 39 4.14 -9.45 10.21
CA ASP A 39 4.64 -8.15 9.73
C ASP A 39 3.58 -7.07 9.90
N TYR A 40 2.32 -7.39 9.57
CA TYR A 40 1.21 -6.48 9.77
C TYR A 40 1.07 -6.06 11.24
N GLU A 41 1.15 -7.02 12.15
CA GLU A 41 1.06 -6.75 13.59
C GLU A 41 2.23 -5.91 14.10
N LEU A 42 3.44 -6.23 13.68
CA LEU A 42 4.64 -5.49 14.07
C LEU A 42 4.58 -4.04 13.53
N ALA A 43 4.18 -3.89 12.28
CA ALA A 43 4.02 -2.56 11.68
C ALA A 43 2.94 -1.74 12.42
N GLY A 44 1.84 -2.39 12.77
CA GLY A 44 0.75 -1.76 13.52
C GLY A 44 1.17 -1.32 14.91
N SER A 45 2.16 -1.98 15.49
CA SER A 45 2.74 -1.64 16.81
C SER A 45 3.95 -0.73 16.71
N ASN A 46 4.17 -0.11 15.55
CA ASN A 46 5.24 0.86 15.29
C ASN A 46 6.66 0.27 15.29
N GLU A 47 6.80 -1.06 15.22
CA GLU A 47 8.11 -1.72 15.19
C GLU A 47 8.84 -1.50 13.85
N TYR A 48 8.13 -1.10 12.81
CA TYR A 48 8.68 -0.86 11.48
C TYR A 48 8.68 0.62 11.09
N ASP A 49 8.55 1.53 12.05
CA ASP A 49 8.46 2.97 11.75
C ASP A 49 9.70 3.50 11.00
N ASP A 50 10.88 2.93 11.24
CA ASP A 50 12.11 3.32 10.55
C ASP A 50 12.10 2.99 9.05
N TRP A 51 11.17 2.15 8.58
CA TRP A 51 11.01 1.91 7.14
C TRP A 51 10.62 3.19 6.39
N GLN A 52 10.03 4.15 7.09
CA GLN A 52 9.59 5.42 6.48
C GLN A 52 10.75 6.32 6.07
N ASP A 53 11.99 5.93 6.37
CA ASP A 53 13.18 6.68 5.98
C ASP A 53 13.47 6.62 4.47
N SER A 54 12.78 5.74 3.73
CA SER A 54 13.00 5.57 2.30
C SER A 54 11.69 5.42 1.53
N PRO A 55 11.70 5.72 0.21
CA PRO A 55 10.52 5.53 -0.63
C PRO A 55 10.01 4.08 -0.63
N LEU A 56 10.90 3.11 -0.80
CA LEU A 56 10.51 1.71 -0.87
C LEU A 56 10.05 1.17 0.49
N GLY A 57 10.70 1.58 1.57
CA GLY A 57 10.25 1.19 2.91
C GLY A 57 8.87 1.73 3.23
N SER A 58 8.61 2.99 2.89
CA SER A 58 7.29 3.60 3.05
C SER A 58 6.24 2.87 2.21
N LEU A 59 6.57 2.52 0.98
CA LEU A 59 5.66 1.77 0.12
C LEU A 59 5.33 0.39 0.72
N ALA A 60 6.31 -0.31 1.27
CA ALA A 60 6.08 -1.60 1.91
C ALA A 60 5.06 -1.49 3.06
N LEU A 61 5.16 -0.44 3.87
CA LEU A 61 4.18 -0.18 4.94
C LEU A 61 2.80 0.09 4.38
N VAL A 62 2.70 0.86 3.31
CA VAL A 62 1.42 1.15 2.66
C VAL A 62 0.79 -0.15 2.13
N ILE A 63 1.59 -1.02 1.51
CA ILE A 63 1.10 -2.33 1.05
C ILE A 63 0.55 -3.15 2.22
N LEU A 64 1.24 -3.19 3.35
CA LEU A 64 0.77 -3.90 4.54
C LEU A 64 -0.57 -3.34 5.04
N PHE A 65 -0.67 -2.04 5.19
CA PHE A 65 -1.82 -1.40 5.83
C PHE A 65 -3.02 -1.25 4.89
N ASP A 66 -2.80 -1.06 3.60
CA ASP A 66 -3.89 -0.85 2.64
C ASP A 66 -4.27 -2.12 1.90
N GLN A 67 -3.31 -2.89 1.40
CA GLN A 67 -3.59 -4.05 0.56
C GLN A 67 -3.64 -5.36 1.35
N PHE A 68 -2.59 -5.69 2.09
CA PHE A 68 -2.53 -6.95 2.83
C PHE A 68 -3.58 -7.01 3.93
N SER A 69 -3.92 -5.89 4.55
CA SER A 69 -4.99 -5.83 5.54
C SER A 69 -6.31 -6.33 4.97
N ARG A 70 -6.62 -5.99 3.72
CA ARG A 70 -7.85 -6.43 3.06
C ARG A 70 -7.83 -7.92 2.74
N ASN A 71 -6.67 -8.47 2.40
CA ASN A 71 -6.53 -9.91 2.18
C ASN A 71 -6.61 -10.69 3.50
N ILE A 72 -5.90 -10.22 4.53
CA ILE A 72 -5.81 -10.91 5.83
C ILE A 72 -7.18 -10.93 6.55
N PHE A 73 -7.90 -9.82 6.49
CA PHE A 73 -9.16 -9.62 7.20
C PHE A 73 -10.34 -9.48 6.23
N ARG A 74 -10.38 -10.31 5.19
CA ARG A 74 -11.45 -10.26 4.17
C ARG A 74 -12.81 -10.35 4.85
N ASP A 75 -13.73 -9.44 4.47
CA ASP A 75 -15.10 -9.38 4.99
C ASP A 75 -15.19 -9.04 6.49
N ASP A 76 -14.12 -8.50 7.07
CA ASP A 76 -14.07 -8.07 8.47
C ASP A 76 -13.73 -6.58 8.50
N PRO A 77 -14.44 -5.76 9.31
CA PRO A 77 -14.10 -4.33 9.47
C PRO A 77 -12.65 -4.07 9.87
N LYS A 78 -11.99 -5.03 10.49
CA LYS A 78 -10.59 -4.93 10.89
C LYS A 78 -9.68 -4.68 9.70
N ALA A 79 -10.10 -5.06 8.48
CA ALA A 79 -9.36 -4.79 7.25
C ALA A 79 -9.05 -3.30 7.06
N PHE A 80 -9.85 -2.41 7.64
CA PHE A 80 -9.74 -0.96 7.46
C PHE A 80 -9.14 -0.25 8.67
N SER A 81 -8.76 -1.00 9.72
CA SER A 81 -8.32 -0.42 11.00
C SER A 81 -7.03 0.41 10.90
N GLN A 82 -6.20 0.16 9.87
CA GLN A 82 -4.95 0.88 9.67
C GLN A 82 -4.99 1.84 8.48
N ASP A 83 -6.17 2.11 7.91
CA ASP A 83 -6.29 3.01 6.76
C ASP A 83 -5.78 4.42 7.07
N HIS A 84 -6.08 4.93 8.26
CA HIS A 84 -5.60 6.23 8.69
C HIS A 84 -4.06 6.29 8.70
N LYS A 85 -3.44 5.25 9.22
CA LYS A 85 -1.98 5.16 9.28
C LYS A 85 -1.37 5.11 7.88
N ALA A 86 -1.99 4.36 6.96
CA ALA A 86 -1.57 4.33 5.56
C ALA A 86 -1.61 5.73 4.94
N ARG A 87 -2.69 6.47 5.15
CA ARG A 87 -2.85 7.83 4.60
C ARG A 87 -1.79 8.79 5.13
N LEU A 88 -1.45 8.70 6.40
CA LEU A 88 -0.38 9.54 6.98
C LEU A 88 0.96 9.26 6.30
N ILE A 89 1.28 7.99 6.08
CA ILE A 89 2.52 7.61 5.39
C ILE A 89 2.54 8.13 3.96
N VAL A 90 1.41 8.05 3.26
CA VAL A 90 1.30 8.58 1.89
C VAL A 90 1.55 10.09 1.87
N ASN A 91 0.91 10.83 2.76
CA ASN A 91 1.07 12.28 2.82
C ASN A 91 2.52 12.68 3.13
N ASP A 92 3.15 11.99 4.08
CA ASP A 92 4.57 12.21 4.39
C ASP A 92 5.46 11.88 3.20
N SER A 93 5.15 10.81 2.47
CA SER A 93 5.90 10.38 1.28
C SER A 93 5.79 11.39 0.14
N VAL A 94 4.61 11.95 -0.07
CA VAL A 94 4.38 13.01 -1.07
C VAL A 94 5.22 14.24 -0.71
N TYR A 95 5.16 14.67 0.54
CA TYR A 95 5.91 15.82 1.02
C TYR A 95 7.43 15.61 0.87
N ALA A 96 7.91 14.41 1.13
CA ALA A 96 9.33 14.08 1.04
C ALA A 96 9.83 13.90 -0.41
N GLY A 97 8.93 13.92 -1.40
CA GLY A 97 9.29 13.70 -2.81
C GLY A 97 9.53 12.24 -3.18
N PHE A 98 9.05 11.31 -2.37
CA PHE A 98 9.29 9.87 -2.56
C PHE A 98 8.63 9.32 -3.83
N LEU A 99 7.51 9.91 -4.27
CA LEU A 99 6.82 9.43 -5.46
C LEU A 99 7.67 9.57 -6.73
N ASP A 100 8.54 10.56 -6.78
CA ASP A 100 9.44 10.76 -7.93
C ASP A 100 10.45 9.62 -8.07
N GLU A 101 10.72 8.88 -6.99
CA GLU A 101 11.69 7.79 -6.97
C GLU A 101 11.05 6.40 -7.16
N LEU A 102 9.74 6.35 -7.38
CA LEU A 102 8.99 5.10 -7.57
C LEU A 102 8.60 4.94 -9.04
N ASP A 103 8.40 3.69 -9.48
CA ASP A 103 7.86 3.44 -10.82
C ASP A 103 6.33 3.64 -10.84
N GLN A 104 5.72 3.53 -12.01
CA GLN A 104 4.30 3.83 -12.17
C GLN A 104 3.38 2.89 -11.39
N THR A 105 3.68 1.60 -11.37
CA THR A 105 2.88 0.64 -10.62
C THR A 105 3.01 0.88 -9.11
N GLN A 106 4.22 1.17 -8.65
CA GLN A 106 4.48 1.51 -7.26
C GLN A 106 3.75 2.79 -6.86
N ARG A 107 3.76 3.80 -7.71
CA ARG A 107 3.03 5.05 -7.45
C ARG A 107 1.54 4.83 -7.32
N LEU A 108 0.96 3.96 -8.15
CA LEU A 108 -0.46 3.63 -8.03
C LEU A 108 -0.79 3.14 -6.64
N PHE A 109 -0.05 2.15 -6.14
CA PHE A 109 -0.34 1.58 -4.83
C PHE A 109 -0.03 2.54 -3.69
N MET A 110 0.94 3.44 -3.86
CA MET A 110 1.20 4.50 -2.90
C MET A 110 0.03 5.50 -2.80
N ILE A 111 -0.65 5.77 -3.92
CA ILE A 111 -1.73 6.76 -4.00
C ILE A 111 -3.08 6.17 -3.55
N LEU A 112 -3.31 4.87 -3.74
CA LEU A 112 -4.60 4.23 -3.49
C LEU A 112 -5.20 4.52 -2.11
N PRO A 113 -4.44 4.59 -1.00
CA PRO A 113 -5.05 4.93 0.29
C PRO A 113 -5.81 6.24 0.29
N LEU A 114 -5.37 7.23 -0.50
CA LEU A 114 -6.08 8.50 -0.63
C LEU A 114 -7.39 8.33 -1.40
N ILE A 115 -7.39 7.49 -2.44
CA ILE A 115 -8.59 7.19 -3.22
C ILE A 115 -9.60 6.39 -2.39
N HIS A 116 -9.14 5.52 -1.49
CA HIS A 116 -9.99 4.73 -0.61
C HIS A 116 -10.57 5.55 0.55
N SER A 117 -10.05 6.73 0.82
CA SER A 117 -10.49 7.59 1.92
C SER A 117 -11.91 8.10 1.70
N GLU A 118 -12.65 8.31 2.79
CA GLU A 118 -13.96 8.96 2.77
C GLU A 118 -13.85 10.50 2.82
N GLU A 119 -12.65 11.03 3.08
CA GLU A 119 -12.42 12.47 3.18
C GLU A 119 -12.25 13.08 1.78
N ILE A 120 -13.01 14.12 1.48
CA ILE A 120 -12.95 14.80 0.17
C ILE A 120 -11.56 15.33 -0.13
N THR A 121 -10.89 15.91 0.87
CA THR A 121 -9.54 16.46 0.69
C THR A 121 -8.53 15.37 0.29
N ASP A 122 -8.66 14.17 0.85
CA ASP A 122 -7.82 13.04 0.47
C ASP A 122 -8.10 12.60 -0.96
N HIS A 123 -9.38 12.52 -1.36
CA HIS A 123 -9.77 12.20 -2.73
C HIS A 123 -9.20 13.21 -3.72
N ASP A 124 -9.33 14.49 -3.43
CA ASP A 124 -8.84 15.54 -4.31
C ASP A 124 -7.33 15.43 -4.50
N MET A 125 -6.60 15.21 -3.42
CA MET A 125 -5.15 15.00 -3.49
C MET A 125 -4.82 13.72 -4.28
N GLY A 126 -5.54 12.64 -4.03
CA GLY A 126 -5.34 11.37 -4.72
C GLY A 126 -5.51 11.51 -6.23
N TYR A 127 -6.60 12.14 -6.67
CA TYR A 127 -6.84 12.37 -8.10
C TYR A 127 -5.83 13.33 -8.72
N TYR A 128 -5.41 14.36 -7.97
CA TYR A 128 -4.34 15.24 -8.42
C TYR A 128 -3.05 14.44 -8.68
N LEU A 129 -2.69 13.54 -7.77
CA LEU A 129 -1.48 12.73 -7.91
C LEU A 129 -1.58 11.71 -9.05
N LEU A 130 -2.76 11.10 -9.23
CA LEU A 130 -3.00 10.21 -10.36
C LEU A 130 -2.80 10.95 -11.69
N ASP A 131 -3.36 12.15 -11.80
CA ASP A 131 -3.22 12.96 -13.00
C ASP A 131 -1.76 13.36 -13.25
N LYS A 132 -1.05 13.74 -12.20
CA LYS A 132 0.34 14.17 -12.30
C LYS A 132 1.28 13.04 -12.69
N TYR A 133 1.12 11.85 -12.09
CA TYR A 133 2.08 10.75 -12.23
C TYR A 133 1.62 9.62 -13.14
N LEU A 134 0.32 9.42 -13.34
CA LEU A 134 -0.25 8.24 -13.98
C LEU A 134 -1.23 8.57 -15.11
N LYS A 135 -1.19 9.78 -15.65
CA LYS A 135 -2.16 10.20 -16.68
C LYS A 135 -2.10 9.37 -17.97
N ASP A 136 -1.00 8.63 -18.19
CA ASP A 136 -0.84 7.74 -19.32
C ASP A 136 -1.37 6.33 -19.04
N HIS A 137 -2.05 6.13 -17.91
CA HIS A 137 -2.65 4.86 -17.50
C HIS A 137 -4.16 4.99 -17.43
N PRO A 138 -4.86 4.95 -18.58
CA PRO A 138 -6.32 5.12 -18.60
C PRO A 138 -7.09 4.06 -17.81
N ASP A 139 -6.50 2.88 -17.61
CA ASP A 139 -7.15 1.80 -16.89
C ASP A 139 -7.24 2.05 -15.37
N LEU A 140 -6.61 3.10 -14.89
CA LEU A 140 -6.57 3.43 -13.46
C LEU A 140 -7.57 4.52 -13.06
N VAL A 141 -8.31 5.01 -14.02
CA VAL A 141 -9.25 6.12 -13.82
C VAL A 141 -10.67 5.61 -13.58
#